data_020cc52b77daaf79b261996f5d3c4b2e
#
_entry.id   020cc52b77daaf79b261996f5d3c4b2e
#
_cell.length_a   1.000
_cell.length_b   1.000
_cell.length_c   1.000
_cell.angle_alpha   90.00
_cell.angle_beta   90.00
_cell.angle_gamma   90.00
#
_symmetry.space_group_name_H-M   'P 1'
#
loop_
_entity.id
_entity.type
_entity.pdbx_description
1 polymer ?
#
loop_
_entity_poly.entity_id
_entity_poly.type
_entity_poly.pdbx_seq_one_letter_code
_entity_poly.pdbx_strand_id
1 'polypeptide(L)'
;MAFTFPSIEWVEEYKRQINLSEGYKKAGATWTAGPVALVLSAKPEIGLSQDFGIWLDLHQGICRNAKQVSLEEAQKAPFCISGDYARWKQVIKKELEPVKGMMQGKLKLKGDLPTIVRYVKASQELVECSTRIETKFLDE
;
A
#
# COMPACT_ATOMS: atom_id res chain seq x y z
N MET A 1 7.92 -13.04 -14.44
CA MET A 1 9.08 -12.34 -13.91
C MET A 1 8.76 -11.81 -12.50
N ALA A 2 9.62 -12.09 -11.53
CA ALA A 2 9.37 -11.65 -10.16
C ALA A 2 9.88 -10.23 -9.94
N PHE A 3 9.14 -9.48 -9.12
CA PHE A 3 9.50 -8.12 -8.74
C PHE A 3 9.94 -8.10 -7.28
N THR A 4 11.08 -7.47 -7.01
CA THR A 4 11.56 -7.33 -5.63
C THR A 4 10.67 -6.35 -4.87
N PHE A 5 10.21 -6.75 -3.69
CA PHE A 5 9.44 -5.88 -2.82
C PHE A 5 10.28 -5.44 -1.62
N PRO A 6 10.44 -4.15 -1.37
CA PRO A 6 9.97 -3.03 -2.19
C PRO A 6 10.99 -2.65 -3.28
N SER A 7 10.49 -2.12 -4.38
CA SER A 7 11.32 -1.55 -5.45
C SER A 7 10.45 -0.63 -6.29
N ILE A 8 11.09 0.21 -7.11
CA ILE A 8 10.38 1.07 -8.05
C ILE A 8 9.61 0.21 -9.05
N GLU A 9 10.20 -0.89 -9.52
CA GLU A 9 9.58 -1.80 -10.47
C GLU A 9 8.33 -2.45 -9.88
N TRP A 10 8.37 -2.84 -8.60
CA TRP A 10 7.20 -3.39 -7.92
C TRP A 10 6.09 -2.35 -7.82
N VAL A 11 6.43 -1.10 -7.52
CA VAL A 11 5.46 0.00 -7.42
C VAL A 11 4.79 0.25 -8.77
N GLU A 12 5.55 0.24 -9.86
CA GLU A 12 5.00 0.41 -11.21
C GLU A 12 4.06 -0.73 -11.58
N GLU A 13 4.43 -1.97 -11.26
CA GLU A 13 3.58 -3.11 -11.52
C GLU A 13 2.31 -3.06 -10.65
N TYR A 14 2.42 -2.57 -9.42
CA TYR A 14 1.25 -2.40 -8.55
C TYR A 14 0.25 -1.42 -9.16
N LYS A 15 0.72 -0.28 -9.65
CA LYS A 15 -0.14 0.66 -10.38
C LYS A 15 -0.87 -0.03 -11.52
N ARG A 16 -0.15 -0.82 -12.30
CA ARG A 16 -0.73 -1.52 -13.44
C ARG A 16 -1.82 -2.50 -12.98
N GLN A 17 -1.57 -3.27 -11.94
CA GLN A 17 -2.55 -4.22 -11.41
C GLN A 17 -3.78 -3.52 -10.84
N ILE A 18 -3.60 -2.40 -10.15
CA ILE A 18 -4.72 -1.61 -9.65
C ILE A 18 -5.61 -1.16 -10.80
N ASN A 19 -5.01 -0.65 -11.88
CA ASN A 19 -5.76 -0.13 -13.02
C ASN A 19 -6.40 -1.22 -13.89
N LEU A 20 -5.96 -2.48 -13.75
CA LEU A 20 -6.59 -3.62 -14.40
C LEU A 20 -7.73 -4.21 -13.57
N SER A 21 -7.86 -3.83 -12.30
CA SER A 21 -8.80 -4.45 -11.38
C SER A 21 -10.20 -3.88 -11.51
N GLU A 22 -11.14 -4.68 -11.99
CA GLU A 22 -12.54 -4.30 -12.01
C GLU A 22 -13.11 -4.19 -10.59
N GLY A 23 -12.66 -5.05 -9.68
CA GLY A 23 -13.08 -4.99 -8.27
C GLY A 23 -12.71 -3.67 -7.62
N TYR A 24 -11.48 -3.20 -7.84
CA TYR A 24 -11.05 -1.92 -7.28
C TYR A 24 -11.80 -0.75 -7.94
N LYS A 25 -12.01 -0.79 -9.25
CA LYS A 25 -12.77 0.27 -9.93
C LYS A 25 -14.13 0.48 -9.31
N LYS A 26 -14.82 -0.61 -8.97
CA LYS A 26 -16.13 -0.54 -8.33
C LYS A 26 -16.03 -0.08 -6.88
N ALA A 27 -15.14 -0.70 -6.10
CA ALA A 27 -15.02 -0.43 -4.67
C ALA A 27 -14.48 0.98 -4.39
N GLY A 28 -13.62 1.50 -5.24
CA GLY A 28 -13.02 2.82 -5.11
C GLY A 28 -13.67 3.92 -5.91
N ALA A 29 -14.80 3.64 -6.59
CA ALA A 29 -15.42 4.56 -7.56
C ALA A 29 -15.76 5.93 -6.97
N THR A 30 -16.06 6.00 -5.68
CA THR A 30 -16.42 7.26 -5.01
C THR A 30 -15.26 7.87 -4.20
N TRP A 31 -14.07 7.26 -4.25
CA TRP A 31 -12.93 7.77 -3.50
C TRP A 31 -12.42 9.08 -4.10
N THR A 32 -12.52 10.16 -3.34
CA THR A 32 -12.02 11.49 -3.70
C THR A 32 -11.24 12.13 -2.55
N ALA A 33 -10.83 11.32 -1.56
CA ALA A 33 -10.21 11.83 -0.35
C ALA A 33 -8.70 12.10 -0.51
N GLY A 34 -8.14 11.80 -1.68
CA GLY A 34 -6.76 12.13 -2.01
C GLY A 34 -5.80 10.93 -1.97
N PRO A 35 -4.50 11.21 -2.16
CA PRO A 35 -3.49 10.16 -2.19
C PRO A 35 -3.35 9.40 -0.88
N VAL A 36 -2.95 8.14 -1.00
CA VAL A 36 -2.60 7.28 0.14
C VAL A 36 -1.13 6.92 0.03
N ALA A 37 -0.37 7.15 1.08
CA ALA A 37 1.02 6.76 1.14
C ALA A 37 1.19 5.55 2.07
N LEU A 38 2.03 4.62 1.66
CA LEU A 38 2.38 3.43 2.43
C LEU A 38 3.87 3.52 2.77
N VAL A 39 4.23 3.29 4.02
CA VAL A 39 5.64 3.39 4.45
C VAL A 39 6.09 2.08 5.07
N LEU A 40 7.17 1.51 4.51
CA LEU A 40 7.88 0.41 5.09
C LEU A 40 9.02 0.98 5.93
N SER A 41 9.06 0.67 7.21
CA SER A 41 10.15 1.11 8.07
C SER A 41 11.45 0.42 7.69
N ALA A 42 12.58 1.14 7.78
CA ALA A 42 13.89 0.60 7.46
C ALA A 42 14.16 -0.67 8.27
N LYS A 43 14.82 -1.63 7.63
CA LYS A 43 15.27 -2.87 8.25
C LYS A 43 16.58 -3.30 7.60
N PRO A 44 17.71 -2.70 8.05
CA PRO A 44 19.02 -2.94 7.41
C PRO A 44 19.41 -4.42 7.37
N GLU A 45 18.97 -5.22 8.32
CA GLU A 45 19.29 -6.65 8.42
C GLU A 45 18.87 -7.43 7.18
N ILE A 46 17.83 -6.97 6.48
CA ILE A 46 17.36 -7.64 5.25
C ILE A 46 17.69 -6.85 3.99
N GLY A 47 18.48 -5.79 4.13
CA GLY A 47 18.90 -4.96 2.99
C GLY A 47 18.04 -3.72 2.74
N LEU A 48 17.04 -3.46 3.59
CA LEU A 48 16.22 -2.24 3.50
C LEU A 48 16.85 -1.17 4.39
N SER A 49 17.81 -0.42 3.85
CA SER A 49 18.63 0.51 4.63
C SER A 49 17.92 1.78 5.04
N GLN A 50 16.84 2.16 4.35
CA GLN A 50 16.08 3.37 4.62
C GLN A 50 14.59 3.06 4.56
N ASP A 51 13.76 3.93 5.16
CA ASP A 51 12.32 3.85 5.01
C ASP A 51 11.96 3.96 3.53
N PHE A 52 11.00 3.16 3.11
CA PHE A 52 10.55 3.13 1.72
C PHE A 52 9.09 3.59 1.68
N GLY A 53 8.84 4.74 1.06
CA GLY A 53 7.49 5.26 0.91
C GLY A 53 6.94 4.94 -0.48
N ILE A 54 5.68 4.54 -0.52
CA ILE A 54 4.93 4.31 -1.76
C ILE A 54 3.77 5.28 -1.80
N TRP A 55 3.75 6.14 -2.81
CA TRP A 55 2.69 7.13 -3.00
C TRP A 55 1.71 6.62 -4.04
N LEU A 56 0.43 6.50 -3.65
CA LEU A 56 -0.63 6.07 -4.55
C LEU A 56 -1.62 7.21 -4.75
N ASP A 57 -1.67 7.79 -5.95
CA ASP A 57 -2.63 8.83 -6.29
C ASP A 57 -3.94 8.18 -6.74
N LEU A 58 -4.75 7.79 -5.77
CA LEU A 58 -6.01 7.10 -6.00
C LEU A 58 -7.14 8.11 -6.18
N HIS A 59 -7.92 7.94 -7.23
CA HIS A 59 -9.04 8.83 -7.52
C HIS A 59 -10.12 8.10 -8.31
N GLN A 60 -11.30 7.98 -7.72
CA GLN A 60 -12.49 7.41 -8.36
C GLN A 60 -12.23 6.06 -9.06
N GLY A 61 -11.58 5.15 -8.33
CA GLY A 61 -11.34 3.78 -8.80
C GLY A 61 -10.14 3.61 -9.73
N ILE A 62 -9.32 4.65 -9.86
CA ILE A 62 -8.12 4.65 -10.72
C ILE A 62 -6.90 5.05 -9.89
N CYS A 63 -5.76 4.44 -10.17
CA CYS A 63 -4.47 4.91 -9.67
C CYS A 63 -3.83 5.76 -10.77
N ARG A 64 -3.88 7.09 -10.60
CA ARG A 64 -3.35 8.02 -11.60
C ARG A 64 -1.83 8.05 -11.63
N ASN A 65 -1.20 7.81 -10.47
CA ASN A 65 0.24 7.76 -10.36
C ASN A 65 0.63 6.89 -9.17
N ALA A 66 1.75 6.18 -9.28
CA ALA A 66 2.34 5.44 -8.18
C ALA A 66 3.84 5.62 -8.26
N LYS A 67 4.47 6.01 -7.16
CA LYS A 67 5.90 6.31 -7.14
C LYS A 67 6.50 6.06 -5.77
N GLN A 68 7.81 5.85 -5.75
CA GLN A 68 8.56 5.85 -4.50
C GLN A 68 8.73 7.28 -4.02
N VAL A 69 8.55 7.49 -2.72
CA VAL A 69 8.76 8.79 -2.07
C VAL A 69 9.54 8.60 -0.78
N SER A 70 10.13 9.69 -0.26
CA SER A 70 10.76 9.68 1.05
C SER A 70 9.71 9.60 2.15
N LEU A 71 10.15 9.30 3.39
CA LEU A 71 9.26 9.35 4.55
C LEU A 71 8.62 10.74 4.68
N GLU A 72 9.40 11.79 4.53
CA GLU A 72 8.92 13.16 4.62
C GLU A 72 7.81 13.45 3.60
N GLU A 73 8.01 13.04 2.35
CA GLU A 73 7.00 13.18 1.31
C GLU A 73 5.74 12.35 1.62
N ALA A 74 5.93 11.11 2.05
CA ALA A 74 4.81 10.23 2.38
C ALA A 74 3.91 10.83 3.46
N GLN A 75 4.50 11.50 4.45
CA GLN A 75 3.75 12.10 5.55
C GLN A 75 2.91 13.30 5.13
N LYS A 76 3.13 13.85 3.94
CA LYS A 76 2.31 14.92 3.38
C LYS A 76 1.01 14.43 2.78
N ALA A 77 0.86 13.14 2.54
CA ALA A 77 -0.38 12.59 2.04
C ALA A 77 -1.48 12.71 3.10
N PRO A 78 -2.75 12.91 2.69
CA PRO A 78 -3.86 12.93 3.65
C PRO A 78 -4.02 11.62 4.42
N PHE A 79 -3.52 10.51 3.86
CA PHE A 79 -3.49 9.20 4.52
C PHE A 79 -2.10 8.63 4.38
N CYS A 80 -1.44 8.34 5.50
CA CYS A 80 -0.13 7.70 5.50
C CYS A 80 -0.18 6.52 6.45
N ILE A 81 0.06 5.32 5.92
CA ILE A 81 0.02 4.07 6.68
C ILE A 81 1.43 3.52 6.79
N SER A 82 1.93 3.40 8.01
CA SER A 82 3.30 2.94 8.26
C SER A 82 3.31 1.59 8.97
N GLY A 83 4.30 0.77 8.68
CA GLY A 83 4.46 -0.50 9.36
C GLY A 83 5.81 -1.12 9.10
N ASP A 84 6.14 -2.13 9.90
CA ASP A 84 7.33 -2.95 9.73
C ASP A 84 7.23 -3.76 8.45
N TYR A 85 8.38 -4.14 7.91
CA TYR A 85 8.45 -5.02 6.75
C TYR A 85 7.61 -6.29 6.94
N ALA A 86 7.72 -6.91 8.12
CA ALA A 86 6.97 -8.13 8.41
C ALA A 86 5.45 -7.91 8.32
N ARG A 87 4.95 -6.76 8.74
CA ARG A 87 3.52 -6.44 8.66
C ARG A 87 3.08 -6.28 7.21
N TRP A 88 3.85 -5.56 6.40
CA TRP A 88 3.51 -5.40 4.98
C TRP A 88 3.58 -6.72 4.22
N LYS A 89 4.55 -7.57 4.56
CA LYS A 89 4.62 -8.92 4.00
C LYS A 89 3.37 -9.72 4.35
N GLN A 90 2.89 -9.64 5.60
CA GLN A 90 1.65 -10.27 6.02
C GLN A 90 0.45 -9.73 5.24
N VAL A 91 0.41 -8.44 4.97
CA VAL A 91 -0.66 -7.83 4.17
C VAL A 91 -0.67 -8.42 2.76
N ILE A 92 0.47 -8.48 2.10
CA ILE A 92 0.57 -9.02 0.74
C ILE A 92 0.21 -10.51 0.71
N LYS A 93 0.57 -11.25 1.74
CA LYS A 93 0.24 -12.68 1.84
C LYS A 93 -1.18 -12.94 2.37
N LYS A 94 -1.96 -11.89 2.59
CA LYS A 94 -3.34 -11.94 3.09
C LYS A 94 -3.45 -12.53 4.51
N GLU A 95 -2.38 -12.41 5.29
CA GLU A 95 -2.35 -12.83 6.69
C GLU A 95 -2.74 -11.71 7.65
N LEU A 96 -2.69 -10.46 7.18
CA LEU A 96 -3.09 -9.29 7.96
C LEU A 96 -3.96 -8.39 7.11
N GLU A 97 -5.22 -8.20 7.51
CA GLU A 97 -6.12 -7.28 6.84
C GLU A 97 -5.77 -5.85 7.29
N PRO A 98 -5.53 -4.90 6.33
CA PRO A 98 -4.98 -3.58 6.69
C PRO A 98 -5.83 -2.77 7.67
N VAL A 99 -7.15 -2.76 7.52
CA VAL A 99 -8.00 -1.98 8.45
C VAL A 99 -7.94 -2.57 9.85
N LYS A 100 -7.97 -3.90 9.98
CA LYS A 100 -7.78 -4.55 11.27
C LYS A 100 -6.39 -4.27 11.84
N GLY A 101 -5.38 -4.26 10.98
CA GLY A 101 -4.01 -3.92 11.38
C GLY A 101 -3.92 -2.53 11.98
N MET A 102 -4.60 -1.55 11.37
CA MET A 102 -4.65 -0.19 11.89
C MET A 102 -5.40 -0.12 13.21
N MET A 103 -6.54 -0.81 13.32
CA MET A 103 -7.34 -0.83 14.55
C MET A 103 -6.61 -1.51 15.72
N GLN A 104 -5.75 -2.48 15.42
CA GLN A 104 -4.98 -3.22 16.43
C GLN A 104 -3.60 -2.61 16.72
N GLY A 105 -3.26 -1.51 16.05
CA GLY A 105 -1.98 -0.85 16.23
C GLY A 105 -0.80 -1.55 15.54
N LYS A 106 -1.06 -2.56 14.72
CA LYS A 106 -0.01 -3.25 13.93
C LYS A 106 0.48 -2.42 12.77
N LEU A 107 -0.40 -1.59 12.23
CA LEU A 107 -0.10 -0.55 11.24
C LEU A 107 -0.52 0.78 11.83
N LYS A 108 0.25 1.83 11.57
CA LYS A 108 -0.03 3.16 12.10
C LYS A 108 -0.59 4.04 11.00
N LEU A 109 -1.76 4.64 11.25
CA LEU A 109 -2.41 5.54 10.30
C LEU A 109 -2.23 6.99 10.76
N LYS A 110 -1.75 7.82 9.86
CA LYS A 110 -1.87 9.27 9.95
C LYS A 110 -2.97 9.67 8.95
N GLY A 111 -4.12 10.05 9.46
CA GLY A 111 -5.30 10.38 8.64
C GLY A 111 -6.57 9.97 9.37
N ASP A 112 -7.69 10.14 8.68
CA ASP A 112 -9.02 9.89 9.26
C ASP A 112 -9.41 8.41 9.15
N LEU A 113 -9.32 7.68 10.25
CA LEU A 113 -9.64 6.26 10.28
C LEU A 113 -11.10 5.97 9.86
N PRO A 114 -12.12 6.73 10.29
CA PRO A 114 -13.49 6.47 9.82
C PRO A 114 -13.63 6.50 8.31
N THR A 115 -12.91 7.38 7.61
CA THR A 115 -12.91 7.40 6.15
C THR A 115 -12.37 6.09 5.58
N ILE A 116 -11.25 5.60 6.12
CA ILE A 116 -10.66 4.34 5.69
C ILE A 116 -11.63 3.18 5.93
N VAL A 117 -12.30 3.16 7.08
CA VAL A 117 -13.25 2.10 7.43
C VAL A 117 -14.41 2.05 6.43
N ARG A 118 -14.91 3.22 6.00
CA ARG A 118 -15.98 3.27 4.98
C ARG A 118 -15.55 2.65 3.66
N TYR A 119 -14.25 2.65 3.36
CA TYR A 119 -13.69 2.11 2.12
C TYR A 119 -12.96 0.78 2.35
N VAL A 120 -13.38 0.01 3.35
CA VAL A 120 -12.73 -1.28 3.68
C VAL A 120 -12.71 -2.21 2.45
N LYS A 121 -13.76 -2.19 1.65
CA LYS A 121 -13.81 -3.02 0.44
C LYS A 121 -12.75 -2.60 -0.58
N ALA A 122 -12.57 -1.29 -0.77
CA ALA A 122 -11.51 -0.78 -1.64
C ALA A 122 -10.12 -1.19 -1.11
N SER A 123 -9.92 -1.13 0.20
CA SER A 123 -8.67 -1.60 0.82
C SER A 123 -8.43 -3.08 0.54
N GLN A 124 -9.46 -3.91 0.66
CA GLN A 124 -9.35 -5.33 0.36
C GLN A 124 -8.99 -5.57 -1.12
N GLU A 125 -9.57 -4.80 -2.03
CA GLU A 125 -9.26 -4.92 -3.46
C GLU A 125 -7.84 -4.48 -3.77
N LEU A 126 -7.32 -3.46 -3.07
CA LEU A 126 -5.91 -3.07 -3.22
C LEU A 126 -4.98 -4.20 -2.79
N VAL A 127 -5.32 -4.93 -1.73
CA VAL A 127 -4.56 -6.11 -1.32
C VAL A 127 -4.62 -7.19 -2.39
N GLU A 128 -5.81 -7.46 -2.96
CA GLU A 128 -5.95 -8.41 -4.05
C GLU A 128 -5.05 -8.07 -5.23
N CYS A 129 -4.95 -6.77 -5.58
CA CYS A 129 -4.06 -6.32 -6.65
C CYS A 129 -2.60 -6.67 -6.33
N SER A 130 -2.17 -6.53 -5.08
CA SER A 130 -0.80 -6.86 -4.69
C SER A 130 -0.53 -8.37 -4.81
N THR A 131 -1.53 -9.22 -4.60
CA THR A 131 -1.36 -10.68 -4.74
C THR A 131 -1.15 -11.12 -6.19
N ARG A 132 -1.51 -10.27 -7.15
CA ARG A 132 -1.33 -10.57 -8.58
C ARG A 132 0.08 -10.27 -9.08
N ILE A 133 0.92 -9.67 -8.24
CA ILE A 133 2.31 -9.41 -8.56
C ILE A 133 3.14 -10.60 -8.10
N GLU A 134 3.94 -11.16 -9.01
CA GLU A 134 4.91 -12.17 -8.61
C GLU A 134 6.01 -11.48 -7.80
N THR A 135 5.97 -11.64 -6.49
CA THR A 135 6.77 -10.85 -5.55
C THR A 135 7.93 -11.67 -4.97
N LYS A 136 9.12 -11.07 -5.00
CA LYS A 136 10.29 -11.59 -4.30
C LYS A 136 10.52 -10.73 -3.06
N PHE A 137 10.40 -11.36 -1.89
CA PHE A 137 10.63 -10.65 -0.62
C PHE A 137 12.11 -10.62 -0.27
N LEU A 138 12.53 -9.54 0.41
CA LEU A 138 13.94 -9.35 0.78
C LEU A 138 14.47 -10.41 1.76
N ASP A 139 13.58 -10.97 2.58
CA ASP A 139 13.94 -11.94 3.62
C ASP A 139 13.64 -13.38 3.24
N GLU A 140 13.46 -13.62 1.95
CA GLU A 140 13.23 -14.97 1.41
C GLU A 140 14.24 -15.36 0.36
#